data_9224f8defbea35e5a02d0dbb02d65098
#
_entry.id   9224f8defbea35e5a02d0dbb02d65098
#
_cell.length_a   1.000
_cell.length_b   1.000
_cell.length_c   1.000
_cell.angle_alpha   90.00
_cell.angle_beta   90.00
_cell.angle_gamma   90.00
#
_symmetry.space_group_name_H-M   'P 1'
#
loop_
_entity.id
_entity.type
_entity.pdbx_description
1 polymer ?
#
loop_
_entity_poly.entity_id
_entity_poly.type
_entity_poly.pdbx_seq_one_letter_code
_entity_poly.pdbx_strand_id
1 'polypeptide(L)'
;MIDAGGCHYTTMSNHSARRIAGTLGFAGVLFGAFGAHILRQLLQKSGTTEIWQTGVLYNLVHAVALLALSGWKPVPSRAFNLILGGVIIFSGSLYLLALTNVRWLGAVTPIGGLGMLSGWLVLVLSKREET
;
A
#
# COMPACT_ATOMS: atom_id res chain seq x y z
N MET A 1 -14.34 -25.16 28.45
CA MET A 1 -15.08 -23.96 28.16
C MET A 1 -15.37 -23.95 26.68
N ILE A 2 -16.61 -24.19 26.31
CA ILE A 2 -17.01 -24.38 24.92
C ILE A 2 -17.38 -23.01 24.37
N ASP A 3 -16.58 -22.51 23.48
CA ASP A 3 -16.89 -21.30 22.73
C ASP A 3 -17.82 -21.65 21.57
N ALA A 4 -19.11 -21.51 21.83
CA ALA A 4 -20.12 -21.64 20.80
C ALA A 4 -20.20 -20.32 20.02
N GLY A 5 -19.56 -20.25 18.89
CA GLY A 5 -19.63 -19.10 18.00
C GLY A 5 -18.27 -18.51 17.62
N GLY A 6 -17.30 -19.37 17.40
CA GLY A 6 -15.99 -18.96 16.95
C GLY A 6 -16.01 -18.34 15.56
N CYS A 7 -16.28 -17.06 15.49
CA CYS A 7 -15.77 -16.25 14.39
C CYS A 7 -14.25 -16.28 14.55
N HIS A 8 -13.59 -17.18 13.85
CA HIS A 8 -12.15 -17.15 13.72
C HIS A 8 -11.76 -15.85 13.02
N TYR A 9 -11.59 -14.79 13.80
CA TYR A 9 -10.81 -13.66 13.32
C TYR A 9 -9.39 -14.18 13.15
N THR A 10 -9.05 -14.53 11.94
CA THR A 10 -7.68 -14.84 11.60
C THR A 10 -6.91 -13.53 11.69
N THR A 11 -6.43 -13.21 12.88
CA THR A 11 -5.55 -12.07 13.07
C THR A 11 -4.25 -12.35 12.33
N MET A 12 -3.87 -11.44 11.45
CA MET A 12 -2.61 -11.53 10.74
C MET A 12 -1.46 -11.59 11.75
N SER A 13 -0.53 -12.53 11.57
CA SER A 13 0.63 -12.60 12.41
C SER A 13 1.56 -11.40 12.18
N ASN A 14 2.21 -10.92 13.23
CA ASN A 14 3.20 -9.85 13.13
C ASN A 14 4.31 -10.19 12.13
N HIS A 15 4.71 -11.45 12.07
CA HIS A 15 5.73 -11.92 11.15
C HIS A 15 5.30 -11.78 9.68
N SER A 16 4.10 -12.22 9.35
CA SER A 16 3.54 -12.08 7.99
C SER A 16 3.36 -10.62 7.61
N ALA A 17 2.85 -9.79 8.53
CA ALA A 17 2.67 -8.36 8.31
C ALA A 17 4.01 -7.65 8.01
N ARG A 18 5.07 -7.98 8.75
CA ARG A 18 6.41 -7.42 8.50
C ARG A 18 6.96 -7.83 7.14
N ARG A 19 6.78 -9.08 6.74
CA ARG A 19 7.23 -9.57 5.42
C ARG A 19 6.52 -8.85 4.29
N ILE A 20 5.22 -8.64 4.41
CA ILE A 20 4.42 -7.90 3.41
C ILE A 20 4.90 -6.45 3.33
N ALA A 21 5.03 -5.78 4.46
CA ALA A 21 5.51 -4.40 4.51
C ALA A 21 6.92 -4.26 3.94
N GLY A 22 7.82 -5.17 4.28
CA GLY A 22 9.19 -5.21 3.76
C GLY A 22 9.23 -5.45 2.25
N THR A 23 8.40 -6.33 1.72
CA THR A 23 8.29 -6.58 0.28
C THR A 23 7.81 -5.33 -0.46
N LEU A 24 6.80 -4.65 0.09
CA LEU A 24 6.28 -3.41 -0.49
C LEU A 24 7.34 -2.31 -0.49
N GLY A 25 8.10 -2.19 0.61
CA GLY A 25 9.21 -1.24 0.72
C GLY A 25 10.33 -1.54 -0.27
N PHE A 26 10.72 -2.81 -0.39
CA PHE A 26 11.70 -3.27 -1.37
C PHE A 26 11.27 -2.90 -2.79
N ALA A 27 10.01 -3.19 -3.15
CA ALA A 27 9.47 -2.83 -4.47
C ALA A 27 9.51 -1.31 -4.69
N GLY A 28 9.15 -0.53 -3.68
CA GLY A 28 9.16 0.94 -3.78
C GLY A 28 10.56 1.51 -4.04
N VAL A 29 11.57 1.02 -3.35
CA VAL A 29 12.97 1.42 -3.58
C VAL A 29 13.44 0.99 -4.97
N LEU A 30 13.11 -0.23 -5.36
CA LEU A 30 13.48 -0.78 -6.67
C LEU A 30 12.86 0.06 -7.80
N PHE A 31 11.56 0.36 -7.73
CA PHE A 31 10.88 1.15 -8.74
C PHE A 31 11.34 2.62 -8.74
N GLY A 32 11.67 3.15 -7.57
CA GLY A 32 12.29 4.46 -7.46
C GLY A 32 13.63 4.52 -8.19
N ALA A 33 14.49 3.53 -7.98
CA ALA A 33 15.78 3.43 -8.65
C ALA A 33 15.63 3.22 -10.16
N PHE A 34 14.74 2.33 -10.60
CA PHE A 34 14.47 2.12 -12.02
C PHE A 34 13.97 3.39 -12.71
N GLY A 35 13.05 4.11 -12.08
CA GLY A 35 12.54 5.36 -12.64
C GLY A 35 13.60 6.45 -12.77
N ALA A 36 14.53 6.52 -11.83
CA ALA A 36 15.61 7.52 -11.85
C ALA A 36 16.72 7.21 -12.84
N HIS A 37 16.91 5.95 -13.22
CA HIS A 37 18.03 5.51 -14.04
C HIS A 37 17.59 4.88 -15.37
N ILE A 38 17.07 3.66 -15.33
CA ILE A 38 16.80 2.85 -16.53
C ILE A 38 15.61 3.42 -17.32
N LEU A 39 14.54 3.81 -16.63
CA LEU A 39 13.30 4.30 -17.23
C LEU A 39 13.29 5.82 -17.42
N ARG A 40 14.33 6.52 -17.01
CA ARG A 40 14.36 7.98 -17.01
C ARG A 40 14.00 8.58 -18.36
N GLN A 41 14.66 8.11 -19.42
CA GLN A 41 14.43 8.63 -20.77
C GLN A 41 13.03 8.28 -21.28
N LEU A 42 12.55 7.07 -21.03
CA LEU A 42 11.21 6.63 -21.39
C LEU A 42 10.14 7.50 -20.72
N LEU A 43 10.27 7.72 -19.42
CA LEU A 43 9.32 8.52 -18.64
C LEU A 43 9.32 9.99 -19.08
N GLN A 44 10.50 10.56 -19.34
CA GLN A 44 10.62 11.93 -19.82
C GLN A 44 10.00 12.08 -21.20
N LYS A 45 10.26 11.16 -22.11
CA LYS A 45 9.71 11.18 -23.47
C LYS A 45 8.20 11.02 -23.47
N SER A 46 7.65 10.21 -22.58
CA SER A 46 6.21 10.00 -22.43
C SER A 46 5.51 11.09 -21.61
N GLY A 47 6.27 11.97 -20.95
CA GLY A 47 5.71 12.99 -20.05
C GLY A 47 5.08 12.43 -18.78
N THR A 48 5.51 11.25 -18.33
CA THR A 48 4.90 10.51 -17.21
C THR A 48 5.80 10.37 -15.99
N THR A 49 6.89 11.14 -15.93
CA THR A 49 7.85 11.10 -14.81
C THR A 49 7.18 11.38 -13.47
N GLU A 50 6.34 12.42 -13.38
CA GLU A 50 5.64 12.76 -12.13
C GLU A 50 4.66 11.68 -11.71
N ILE A 51 3.99 11.05 -12.65
CA ILE A 51 3.06 9.94 -12.39
C ILE A 51 3.81 8.76 -11.76
N TRP A 52 4.95 8.40 -12.31
CA TRP A 52 5.81 7.36 -11.74
C TRP A 52 6.28 7.70 -10.34
N GLN A 53 6.77 8.92 -10.14
CA GLN A 53 7.27 9.39 -8.85
C GLN A 53 6.16 9.43 -7.80
N THR A 54 4.95 9.81 -8.16
CA THR A 54 3.79 9.75 -7.25
C THR A 54 3.52 8.31 -6.81
N GLY A 55 3.55 7.36 -7.74
CA GLY A 55 3.40 5.94 -7.42
C GLY A 55 4.46 5.45 -6.44
N VAL A 56 5.72 5.81 -6.66
CA VAL A 56 6.85 5.46 -5.76
C VAL A 56 6.67 6.08 -4.39
N LEU A 57 6.29 7.35 -4.30
CA LEU A 57 6.10 8.06 -3.05
C LEU A 57 5.04 7.37 -2.18
N TYR A 58 3.86 7.12 -2.74
CA TYR A 58 2.78 6.47 -2.00
C TYR A 58 3.13 5.04 -1.61
N ASN A 59 3.81 4.32 -2.47
CA ASN A 59 4.32 2.98 -2.19
C ASN A 59 5.26 2.99 -0.97
N LEU A 60 6.27 3.85 -0.96
CA LEU A 60 7.25 3.93 0.13
C LEU A 60 6.62 4.41 1.45
N VAL A 61 5.81 5.47 1.41
CA VAL A 61 5.16 6.01 2.61
C VAL A 61 4.25 4.96 3.26
N HIS A 62 3.46 4.26 2.44
CA HIS A 62 2.55 3.25 2.97
C HIS A 62 3.25 1.94 3.35
N ALA A 63 4.39 1.62 2.74
CA ALA A 63 5.24 0.52 3.21
C ALA A 63 5.74 0.77 4.64
N VAL A 64 6.19 1.99 4.93
CA VAL A 64 6.60 2.39 6.28
C VAL A 64 5.42 2.36 7.25
N ALA A 65 4.25 2.85 6.83
CA ALA A 65 3.05 2.81 7.66
C ALA A 65 2.65 1.35 7.99
N LEU A 66 2.66 0.46 7.01
CA LEU A 66 2.36 -0.96 7.22
C LEU A 66 3.40 -1.64 8.12
N LEU A 67 4.67 -1.26 7.99
CA LEU A 67 5.72 -1.77 8.87
C LEU A 67 5.47 -1.34 10.32
N ALA A 68 5.07 -0.10 10.55
CA ALA A 68 4.69 0.38 11.87
C ALA A 68 3.50 -0.40 12.45
N LEU A 69 2.45 -0.61 11.64
CA LEU A 69 1.28 -1.39 12.06
C LEU A 69 1.62 -2.85 12.37
N SER A 70 2.62 -3.41 11.69
CA SER A 70 3.06 -4.79 11.93
C SER A 70 3.66 -5.00 13.32
N GLY A 71 4.05 -3.93 14.00
CA GLY A 71 4.55 -3.96 15.38
C GLY A 71 3.47 -3.95 16.44
N TRP A 72 2.23 -3.64 16.08
CA TRP A 72 1.12 -3.60 17.03
C TRP A 72 0.69 -5.01 17.44
N LYS A 73 0.17 -5.13 18.64
CA LYS A 73 -0.33 -6.40 19.19
C LYS A 73 -1.74 -6.21 19.74
N PRO A 74 -2.76 -6.75 19.07
CA PRO A 74 -2.72 -7.43 17.77
C PRO A 74 -2.49 -6.49 16.59
N VAL A 75 -2.06 -7.03 15.45
CA VAL A 75 -1.98 -6.27 14.21
C VAL A 75 -3.40 -5.85 13.80
N PRO A 76 -3.64 -4.56 13.50
CA PRO A 76 -4.96 -4.09 13.07
C PRO A 76 -5.24 -4.54 11.63
N SER A 77 -5.60 -5.80 11.46
CA SER A 77 -5.66 -6.48 10.15
C SER A 77 -6.59 -5.80 9.17
N ARG A 78 -7.72 -5.24 9.64
CA ARG A 78 -8.67 -4.53 8.76
C ARG A 78 -8.02 -3.29 8.14
N ALA A 79 -7.43 -2.43 8.98
CA ALA A 79 -6.73 -1.23 8.51
C ALA A 79 -5.53 -1.61 7.63
N PHE A 80 -4.75 -2.60 8.05
CA PHE A 80 -3.59 -3.09 7.30
C PHE A 80 -3.99 -3.53 5.90
N ASN A 81 -5.03 -4.35 5.77
CA ASN A 81 -5.47 -4.88 4.48
C ASN A 81 -6.07 -3.79 3.57
N LEU A 82 -6.80 -2.83 4.13
CA LEU A 82 -7.34 -1.70 3.37
C LEU A 82 -6.22 -0.81 2.82
N ILE A 83 -5.22 -0.51 3.63
CA ILE A 83 -4.06 0.28 3.19
C ILE A 83 -3.26 -0.50 2.17
N LEU A 84 -2.98 -1.78 2.42
CA LEU A 84 -2.23 -2.63 1.49
C LEU A 84 -2.92 -2.73 0.13
N GLY A 85 -4.19 -3.10 0.11
CA GLY A 85 -4.96 -3.18 -1.13
C GLY A 85 -5.06 -1.83 -1.84
N GLY A 86 -5.27 -0.77 -1.07
CA GLY A 86 -5.33 0.60 -1.59
C GLY A 86 -4.03 1.03 -2.27
N VAL A 87 -2.89 0.81 -1.63
CA VAL A 87 -1.60 1.22 -2.20
C VAL A 87 -1.20 0.36 -3.40
N ILE A 88 -1.52 -0.94 -3.39
CA ILE A 88 -1.26 -1.81 -4.55
C ILE A 88 -2.04 -1.31 -5.77
N ILE A 89 -3.32 -1.01 -5.61
CA ILE A 89 -4.16 -0.49 -6.71
C ILE A 89 -3.68 0.90 -7.12
N PHE A 90 -3.43 1.80 -6.18
CA PHE A 90 -3.02 3.17 -6.44
C PHE A 90 -1.66 3.24 -7.16
N SER A 91 -0.62 2.72 -6.52
CA SER A 91 0.73 2.77 -7.10
C SER A 91 0.86 1.86 -8.32
N GLY A 92 0.24 0.69 -8.29
CA GLY A 92 0.24 -0.23 -9.43
C GLY A 92 -0.39 0.39 -10.67
N SER A 93 -1.53 1.06 -10.54
CA SER A 93 -2.18 1.74 -11.67
C SER A 93 -1.34 2.89 -12.21
N LEU A 94 -0.65 3.65 -11.35
CA LEU A 94 0.24 4.74 -11.75
C LEU A 94 1.48 4.21 -12.47
N TYR A 95 2.07 3.11 -12.02
CA TYR A 95 3.20 2.49 -12.71
C TYR A 95 2.80 2.02 -14.11
N LEU A 96 1.67 1.33 -14.23
CA LEU A 96 1.17 0.88 -15.53
C LEU A 96 0.82 2.06 -16.43
N LEU A 97 0.18 3.10 -15.90
CA LEU A 97 -0.13 4.31 -16.65
C LEU A 97 1.13 5.00 -17.17
N ALA A 98 2.16 5.11 -16.33
CA ALA A 98 3.41 5.76 -16.69
C ALA A 98 4.16 5.00 -17.79
N LEU A 99 4.11 3.66 -17.79
CA LEU A 99 4.80 2.82 -18.77
C LEU A 99 4.03 2.65 -20.08
N THR A 100 2.70 2.56 -20.00
CA THR A 100 1.85 2.23 -21.16
C THR A 100 1.13 3.44 -21.75
N ASN A 101 1.05 4.53 -20.99
CA ASN A 101 0.27 5.72 -21.34
C ASN A 101 -1.24 5.45 -21.59
N VAL A 102 -1.77 4.38 -21.00
CA VAL A 102 -3.17 4.00 -21.09
C VAL A 102 -3.98 4.83 -20.09
N ARG A 103 -4.69 5.83 -20.58
CA ARG A 103 -5.32 6.87 -19.74
C ARG A 103 -6.43 6.39 -18.82
N TRP A 104 -7.17 5.33 -19.17
CA TRP A 104 -8.23 4.82 -18.31
C TRP A 104 -7.71 4.25 -16.98
N LEU A 105 -6.43 3.88 -16.90
CA LEU A 105 -5.78 3.48 -15.63
C LEU A 105 -5.82 4.60 -14.59
N GLY A 106 -5.84 5.87 -15.03
CA GLY A 106 -6.02 7.02 -14.13
C GLY A 106 -7.38 7.02 -13.44
N ALA A 107 -8.40 6.35 -14.00
CA ALA A 107 -9.69 6.17 -13.34
C ALA A 107 -9.68 5.07 -12.27
N VAL A 108 -8.74 4.13 -12.35
CA VAL A 108 -8.53 3.06 -11.34
C VAL A 108 -7.79 3.61 -10.11
N THR A 109 -6.90 4.56 -10.30
CA THR A 109 -6.09 5.15 -9.23
C THR A 109 -6.91 5.68 -8.05
N PRO A 110 -8.02 6.46 -8.23
CA PRO A 110 -8.85 6.92 -7.11
C PRO A 110 -9.46 5.79 -6.29
N ILE A 111 -9.72 4.63 -6.86
CA ILE A 111 -10.23 3.46 -6.14
C ILE A 111 -9.20 3.02 -5.10
N GLY A 112 -7.94 2.96 -5.49
CA GLY A 112 -6.83 2.68 -4.57
C GLY A 112 -6.71 3.75 -3.48
N GLY A 113 -6.85 5.01 -3.86
CA GLY A 113 -6.86 6.14 -2.93
C GLY A 113 -7.95 6.02 -1.87
N LEU A 114 -9.18 5.65 -2.26
CA LEU A 114 -10.28 5.40 -1.33
C LEU A 114 -9.98 4.23 -0.37
N GLY A 115 -9.33 3.19 -0.86
CA GLY A 115 -8.88 2.08 -0.02
C GLY A 115 -7.90 2.53 1.06
N MET A 116 -6.90 3.32 0.69
CA MET A 116 -5.95 3.90 1.65
C MET A 116 -6.63 4.82 2.66
N LEU A 117 -7.49 5.73 2.20
CA LEU A 117 -8.25 6.63 3.08
C LEU A 117 -9.12 5.84 4.07
N SER A 118 -9.78 4.81 3.61
CA SER A 118 -10.61 3.94 4.46
C SER A 118 -9.76 3.26 5.54
N GLY A 119 -8.58 2.79 5.18
CA GLY A 119 -7.64 2.17 6.14
C GLY A 119 -7.16 3.16 7.21
N TRP A 120 -6.79 4.37 6.81
CA TRP A 120 -6.44 5.44 7.75
C TRP A 120 -7.60 5.82 8.65
N LEU A 121 -8.82 5.91 8.09
CA LEU A 121 -10.02 6.23 8.86
C LEU A 121 -10.33 5.13 9.89
N VAL A 122 -10.17 3.86 9.53
CA VAL A 122 -10.32 2.75 10.50
C VAL A 122 -9.34 2.91 11.67
N LEU A 123 -8.11 3.33 11.41
CA LEU A 123 -7.14 3.60 12.49
C LEU A 123 -7.58 4.75 13.40
N VAL A 124 -8.09 5.82 12.81
CA VAL A 124 -8.58 6.99 13.57
C VAL A 124 -9.75 6.61 14.48
N LEU A 125 -10.67 5.78 13.96
CA LEU A 125 -11.88 5.38 14.67
C LEU A 125 -11.66 4.18 15.60
N SER A 126 -10.54 3.46 15.48
CA SER A 126 -10.27 2.31 16.32
C SER A 126 -9.92 2.75 17.74
N LYS A 127 -10.65 2.24 18.71
CA LYS A 127 -10.33 2.42 20.12
C LYS A 127 -9.26 1.40 20.49
N ARG A 128 -8.08 1.89 20.81
CA ARG A 128 -7.05 1.05 21.40
C ARG A 128 -7.34 0.96 22.89
N GLU A 129 -7.58 -0.24 23.38
CA GLU A 129 -7.59 -0.44 24.82
C GLU A 129 -6.15 -0.31 25.32
N GLU A 130 -5.90 0.76 26.06
CA GLU A 130 -4.65 0.92 26.78
C GLU A 130 -4.64 -0.06 27.95
N THR A 131 -3.84 -1.10 27.84
CA THR A 131 -3.56 -2.02 28.95
C THR A 131 -2.28 -1.63 29.66
#